data_310010e4222d69a30dbe20035535bf87
#
_entry.id   310010e4222d69a30dbe20035535bf87
#
_cell.length_a   1.000
_cell.length_b   1.000
_cell.length_c   1.000
_cell.angle_alpha   90.00
_cell.angle_beta   90.00
_cell.angle_gamma   90.00
#
_symmetry.space_group_name_H-M   'P 1'
#
loop_
_entity.id
_entity.type
_entity.pdbx_description
1 polymer ?
#
loop_
_entity_poly.entity_id
_entity_poly.type
_entity_poly.pdbx_seq_one_letter_code
_entity_poly.pdbx_strand_id
1 'polypeptide(L)'
;MGKNLIDLYTDYLISSFSQTTATGLSTLVDGCLSHDQITTFLAESDLDSKSLWLHVKPMVRELEKAKGTGVLIFDDSIAVKPYSDENEIVCYHWDHSKKHYIKGINFLNCLFEKDGISLPVSAEIIEKDECFIDPKTGKEKRRSSITKNQLMQKMLTVTQNNRVLYDYVLADSWFSSADNMKFIKKDLHKEFVFTLKSNRLAALSFEDKLEGKFVPIDSLPLNEDSLISVYIKGLDFPVSLVKQFFTNKDDSEGVLYLACSDSSSDYSQITAIYQKRWSVEEFHKSLKQNASLEKSPTHVKKTQQNHFFASIYAFVKLECLKIKNSMNHFAIKTRLYINALKASMKELHTMSEALA
;
A
#
# COMPACT_ATOMS: atom_id res chain seq x y z
N MET A 1 9.95 -8.09 27.44
CA MET A 1 8.52 -8.44 27.27
C MET A 1 7.97 -8.01 25.89
N GLY A 2 8.19 -6.78 25.41
CA GLY A 2 7.56 -6.30 24.18
C GLY A 2 7.86 -7.06 22.87
N LYS A 3 9.09 -7.50 22.60
CA LYS A 3 9.44 -8.23 21.37
C LYS A 3 8.72 -9.57 21.23
N ASN A 4 8.51 -10.26 22.33
CA ASN A 4 7.84 -11.56 22.33
C ASN A 4 6.34 -11.41 22.09
N LEU A 5 5.74 -10.31 22.56
CA LEU A 5 4.28 -10.09 22.45
C LEU A 5 3.86 -9.62 21.07
N ILE A 6 4.65 -8.77 20.40
CA ILE A 6 4.37 -8.40 19.00
C ILE A 6 4.53 -9.59 18.06
N ASP A 7 5.50 -10.45 18.28
CA ASP A 7 5.71 -11.66 17.48
C ASP A 7 4.53 -12.64 17.64
N LEU A 8 4.09 -12.89 18.86
CA LEU A 8 2.91 -13.70 19.16
C LEU A 8 1.62 -13.08 18.57
N TYR A 9 1.47 -11.75 18.71
CA TYR A 9 0.29 -11.06 18.16
C TYR A 9 0.25 -11.14 16.62
N THR A 10 1.38 -11.03 15.95
CA THR A 10 1.46 -11.20 14.49
C THR A 10 1.16 -12.63 14.06
N ASP A 11 1.59 -13.65 14.83
CA ASP A 11 1.21 -15.05 14.59
C ASP A 11 -0.31 -15.24 14.71
N TYR A 12 -0.92 -14.62 15.72
CA TYR A 12 -2.37 -14.62 15.87
C TYR A 12 -3.09 -13.97 14.69
N LEU A 13 -2.59 -12.80 14.20
CA LEU A 13 -3.16 -12.14 13.02
C LEU A 13 -3.10 -13.02 11.76
N ILE A 14 -1.99 -13.74 11.57
CA ILE A 14 -1.80 -14.65 10.44
C ILE A 14 -2.67 -15.90 10.59
N SER A 15 -2.77 -16.49 11.76
CA SER A 15 -3.51 -17.74 11.98
C SER A 15 -5.02 -17.54 12.13
N SER A 16 -5.49 -16.36 12.52
CA SER A 16 -6.91 -16.08 12.75
C SER A 16 -7.74 -16.07 11.47
N PHE A 17 -8.96 -16.66 11.54
CA PHE A 17 -9.97 -16.67 10.47
C PHE A 17 -11.20 -15.82 10.79
N SER A 18 -11.31 -15.33 12.02
CA SER A 18 -12.40 -14.49 12.54
C SER A 18 -11.88 -13.16 13.06
N GLN A 19 -12.69 -12.47 13.88
CA GLN A 19 -12.27 -11.24 14.58
C GLN A 19 -11.08 -11.51 15.49
N THR A 20 -10.09 -10.62 15.48
CA THR A 20 -8.86 -10.73 16.28
C THR A 20 -9.03 -10.04 17.63
N THR A 21 -9.76 -10.68 18.54
CA THR A 21 -10.02 -10.15 19.89
C THR A 21 -8.90 -10.49 20.87
N ALA A 22 -8.72 -9.67 21.90
CA ALA A 22 -7.77 -9.94 22.99
C ALA A 22 -8.15 -11.23 23.74
N THR A 23 -9.45 -11.45 23.98
CA THR A 23 -9.96 -12.69 24.59
C THR A 23 -9.63 -13.91 23.72
N GLY A 24 -9.82 -13.82 22.40
CA GLY A 24 -9.50 -14.90 21.47
C GLY A 24 -8.03 -15.30 21.51
N LEU A 25 -7.11 -14.33 21.56
CA LEU A 25 -5.67 -14.62 21.71
C LEU A 25 -5.38 -15.24 23.09
N SER A 26 -5.95 -14.68 24.18
CA SER A 26 -5.77 -15.23 25.52
C SER A 26 -6.21 -16.70 25.61
N THR A 27 -7.36 -17.03 25.02
CA THR A 27 -7.86 -18.42 24.97
C THR A 27 -6.92 -19.32 24.15
N LEU A 28 -6.39 -18.80 23.01
CA LEU A 28 -5.53 -19.58 22.12
C LEU A 28 -4.20 -19.98 22.77
N VAL A 29 -3.75 -19.22 23.76
CA VAL A 29 -2.51 -19.48 24.53
C VAL A 29 -2.80 -20.01 25.93
N ASP A 30 -3.95 -20.66 26.14
CA ASP A 30 -4.37 -21.30 27.38
C ASP A 30 -4.28 -20.37 28.61
N GLY A 31 -4.55 -19.08 28.42
CA GLY A 31 -4.51 -18.08 29.49
C GLY A 31 -3.11 -17.70 29.97
N CYS A 32 -2.03 -18.16 29.32
CA CYS A 32 -0.65 -17.74 29.62
C CYS A 32 -0.46 -16.22 29.50
N LEU A 33 -1.32 -15.56 28.70
CA LEU A 33 -1.46 -14.10 28.63
C LEU A 33 -2.93 -13.75 28.87
N SER A 34 -3.18 -12.82 29.81
CA SER A 34 -4.53 -12.33 30.02
C SER A 34 -4.98 -11.40 28.89
N HIS A 35 -6.30 -11.29 28.70
CA HIS A 35 -6.84 -10.33 27.72
C HIS A 35 -6.46 -8.88 28.05
N ASP A 36 -6.29 -8.55 29.34
CA ASP A 36 -5.86 -7.22 29.78
C ASP A 36 -4.42 -6.92 29.35
N GLN A 37 -3.50 -7.88 29.44
CA GLN A 37 -2.12 -7.72 28.96
C GLN A 37 -2.08 -7.47 27.46
N ILE A 38 -2.93 -8.13 26.68
CA ILE A 38 -3.02 -7.93 25.22
C ILE A 38 -3.63 -6.57 24.90
N THR A 39 -4.67 -6.17 25.63
CA THR A 39 -5.29 -4.84 25.47
C THR A 39 -4.32 -3.73 25.84
N THR A 40 -3.61 -3.85 26.97
CA THR A 40 -2.57 -2.93 27.40
C THR A 40 -1.44 -2.85 26.37
N PHE A 41 -1.01 -3.98 25.82
CA PHE A 41 -0.02 -3.98 24.75
C PHE A 41 -0.46 -3.14 23.55
N LEU A 42 -1.72 -3.31 23.07
CA LEU A 42 -2.25 -2.52 21.98
C LEU A 42 -2.48 -1.05 22.33
N ALA A 43 -2.72 -0.72 23.59
CA ALA A 43 -2.94 0.65 24.04
C ALA A 43 -1.63 1.42 24.25
N GLU A 44 -0.59 0.76 24.75
CA GLU A 44 0.66 1.39 25.17
C GLU A 44 1.81 1.26 24.17
N SER A 45 1.70 0.37 23.18
CA SER A 45 2.72 0.27 22.12
C SER A 45 2.81 1.56 21.30
N ASP A 46 4.01 1.86 20.83
CA ASP A 46 4.30 2.96 19.91
C ASP A 46 4.74 2.41 18.55
N LEU A 47 3.82 1.66 17.93
CA LEU A 47 4.04 1.16 16.57
C LEU A 47 3.75 2.28 15.57
N ASP A 48 4.74 2.57 14.74
CA ASP A 48 4.73 3.65 13.75
C ASP A 48 5.61 3.30 12.54
N SER A 49 5.69 4.20 11.60
CA SER A 49 6.52 4.07 10.39
C SER A 49 8.03 3.95 10.73
N LYS A 50 8.49 4.57 11.82
CA LYS A 50 9.89 4.49 12.26
C LYS A 50 10.20 3.11 12.84
N SER A 51 9.35 2.58 13.69
CA SER A 51 9.49 1.22 14.25
C SER A 51 9.37 0.17 13.14
N LEU A 52 8.48 0.36 12.15
CA LEU A 52 8.39 -0.47 10.96
C LEU A 52 9.71 -0.48 10.19
N TRP A 53 10.28 0.69 9.90
CA TRP A 53 11.57 0.77 9.23
C TRP A 53 12.67 0.02 9.99
N LEU A 54 12.78 0.18 11.30
CA LEU A 54 13.77 -0.53 12.11
C LEU A 54 13.59 -2.06 12.02
N HIS A 55 12.36 -2.52 11.90
CA HIS A 55 12.04 -3.94 11.75
C HIS A 55 12.43 -4.48 10.38
N VAL A 56 12.11 -3.78 9.29
CA VAL A 56 12.37 -4.26 7.92
C VAL A 56 13.77 -3.94 7.41
N LYS A 57 14.48 -3.00 8.02
CA LYS A 57 15.81 -2.54 7.57
C LYS A 57 16.79 -3.66 7.26
N PRO A 58 16.99 -4.70 8.10
CA PRO A 58 17.93 -5.78 7.80
C PRO A 58 17.56 -6.51 6.52
N MET A 59 16.26 -6.74 6.29
CA MET A 59 15.74 -7.44 5.10
C MET A 59 15.91 -6.57 3.84
N VAL A 60 15.65 -5.26 3.95
CA VAL A 60 15.88 -4.32 2.85
C VAL A 60 17.34 -4.30 2.46
N ARG A 61 18.26 -4.24 3.43
CA ARG A 61 19.71 -4.28 3.17
C ARG A 61 20.18 -5.56 2.48
N GLU A 62 19.54 -6.69 2.80
CA GLU A 62 19.82 -7.96 2.11
C GLU A 62 19.27 -7.94 0.69
N LEU A 63 18.04 -7.47 0.52
CA LEU A 63 17.38 -7.40 -0.79
C LEU A 63 18.08 -6.40 -1.75
N GLU A 64 18.67 -5.33 -1.24
CA GLU A 64 19.45 -4.38 -2.03
C GLU A 64 20.64 -5.03 -2.74
N LYS A 65 21.20 -6.11 -2.19
CA LYS A 65 22.32 -6.86 -2.80
C LYS A 65 21.91 -7.70 -4.00
N ALA A 66 20.61 -8.02 -4.14
CA ALA A 66 20.10 -8.77 -5.29
C ALA A 66 20.29 -7.97 -6.59
N LYS A 67 20.42 -8.67 -7.71
CA LYS A 67 20.48 -8.06 -9.04
C LYS A 67 19.08 -7.53 -9.44
N GLY A 68 19.06 -6.57 -10.36
CA GLY A 68 17.83 -6.02 -10.93
C GLY A 68 17.43 -4.68 -10.35
N THR A 69 16.42 -4.09 -10.97
CA THR A 69 15.90 -2.76 -10.69
C THR A 69 15.05 -2.76 -9.42
N GLY A 70 15.47 -1.96 -8.44
CA GLY A 70 14.68 -1.70 -7.23
C GLY A 70 13.72 -0.54 -7.44
N VAL A 71 12.48 -0.69 -6.99
CA VAL A 71 11.47 0.35 -7.14
C VAL A 71 10.79 0.67 -5.80
N LEU A 72 10.40 1.96 -5.63
CA LEU A 72 9.47 2.36 -4.59
C LEU A 72 8.08 2.52 -5.19
N ILE A 73 7.09 1.88 -4.58
CA ILE A 73 5.70 1.90 -5.06
C ILE A 73 4.85 2.60 -4.03
N PHE A 74 4.13 3.64 -4.47
CA PHE A 74 3.18 4.38 -3.64
C PHE A 74 1.76 4.10 -4.07
N ASP A 75 0.93 3.77 -3.08
CA ASP A 75 -0.52 3.66 -3.28
C ASP A 75 -1.24 3.80 -1.94
N ASP A 76 -2.51 4.20 -1.96
CA ASP A 76 -3.34 4.28 -0.77
C ASP A 76 -4.46 3.25 -0.78
N SER A 77 -4.88 2.85 0.40
CA SER A 77 -6.01 1.95 0.57
C SER A 77 -6.81 2.30 1.81
N ILE A 78 -8.04 1.75 1.90
CA ILE A 78 -8.93 1.95 3.03
C ILE A 78 -9.14 0.61 3.74
N ALA A 79 -8.80 0.57 5.04
CA ALA A 79 -9.19 -0.52 5.93
C ALA A 79 -10.62 -0.24 6.43
N VAL A 80 -11.58 -1.05 6.03
CA VAL A 80 -13.02 -0.83 6.32
C VAL A 80 -13.30 -1.05 7.80
N LYS A 81 -13.97 -0.09 8.44
CA LYS A 81 -14.36 -0.09 9.87
C LYS A 81 -15.82 0.40 10.04
N PRO A 82 -16.81 -0.35 9.56
CA PRO A 82 -18.19 0.11 9.48
C PRO A 82 -18.83 0.34 10.85
N TYR A 83 -18.39 -0.38 11.87
CA TYR A 83 -18.96 -0.36 13.23
C TYR A 83 -18.21 0.53 14.23
N SER A 84 -17.06 1.11 13.81
CA SER A 84 -16.33 2.07 14.66
C SER A 84 -16.94 3.45 14.60
N ASP A 85 -16.88 4.20 15.70
CA ASP A 85 -17.25 5.61 15.70
C ASP A 85 -16.25 6.44 14.87
N GLU A 86 -16.72 7.57 14.33
CA GLU A 86 -15.90 8.48 13.56
C GLU A 86 -14.92 9.23 14.47
N ASN A 87 -13.66 9.26 14.09
CA ASN A 87 -12.58 9.99 14.76
C ASN A 87 -11.57 10.49 13.72
N GLU A 88 -10.39 10.98 14.14
CA GLU A 88 -9.40 11.54 13.21
C GLU A 88 -8.87 10.53 12.20
N ILE A 89 -8.85 9.23 12.51
CA ILE A 89 -8.34 8.18 11.61
C ILE A 89 -9.46 7.33 11.00
N VAL A 90 -10.62 7.20 11.65
CA VAL A 90 -11.79 6.48 11.12
C VAL A 90 -12.79 7.50 10.59
N CYS A 91 -12.83 7.65 9.29
CA CYS A 91 -13.67 8.64 8.61
C CYS A 91 -14.36 8.04 7.39
N TYR A 92 -15.28 8.81 6.80
CA TYR A 92 -15.86 8.47 5.51
C TYR A 92 -14.92 8.85 4.37
N HIS A 93 -14.70 7.89 3.45
CA HIS A 93 -13.90 8.03 2.25
C HIS A 93 -14.70 7.57 1.03
N TRP A 94 -14.49 8.23 -0.10
CA TRP A 94 -15.08 7.79 -1.36
C TRP A 94 -14.31 6.58 -1.90
N ASP A 95 -14.99 5.45 -2.07
CA ASP A 95 -14.44 4.27 -2.72
C ASP A 95 -14.77 4.32 -4.22
N HIS A 96 -13.75 4.55 -5.03
CA HIS A 96 -13.91 4.67 -6.49
C HIS A 96 -14.33 3.36 -7.16
N SER A 97 -13.96 2.21 -6.59
CA SER A 97 -14.31 0.90 -7.13
C SER A 97 -15.77 0.55 -6.86
N LYS A 98 -16.28 0.91 -5.69
CA LYS A 98 -17.66 0.64 -5.26
C LYS A 98 -18.62 1.79 -5.55
N LYS A 99 -18.12 2.96 -5.96
CA LYS A 99 -18.90 4.17 -6.25
C LYS A 99 -19.81 4.64 -5.09
N HIS A 100 -19.35 4.45 -3.85
CA HIS A 100 -20.04 4.95 -2.64
C HIS A 100 -19.05 5.28 -1.52
N TYR A 101 -19.56 5.97 -0.49
CA TYR A 101 -18.77 6.28 0.70
C TYR A 101 -18.65 5.05 1.60
N ILE A 102 -17.44 4.74 2.03
CA ILE A 102 -17.16 3.72 3.04
C ILE A 102 -16.49 4.37 4.24
N LYS A 103 -16.79 3.87 5.44
CA LYS A 103 -16.16 4.29 6.68
C LYS A 103 -14.97 3.39 7.00
N GLY A 104 -13.82 3.99 7.26
CA GLY A 104 -12.60 3.23 7.52
C GLY A 104 -11.38 4.10 7.75
N ILE A 105 -10.23 3.43 7.87
CA ILE A 105 -8.92 4.05 8.03
C ILE A 105 -8.26 4.10 6.66
N ASN A 106 -8.02 5.32 6.15
CA ASN A 106 -7.24 5.50 4.92
C ASN A 106 -5.76 5.61 5.26
N PHE A 107 -4.93 4.93 4.49
CA PHE A 107 -3.48 4.89 4.71
C PHE A 107 -2.72 4.88 3.39
N LEU A 108 -1.55 5.51 3.39
CA LEU A 108 -0.61 5.54 2.29
C LEU A 108 0.58 4.64 2.61
N ASN A 109 1.01 3.82 1.64
CA ASN A 109 2.16 2.95 1.78
C ASN A 109 3.26 3.32 0.80
N CYS A 110 4.50 3.06 1.22
CA CYS A 110 5.68 3.01 0.38
C CYS A 110 6.25 1.59 0.45
N LEU A 111 6.15 0.85 -0.65
CA LEU A 111 6.75 -0.47 -0.78
C LEU A 111 8.08 -0.36 -1.51
N PHE A 112 9.11 -1.01 -1.01
CA PHE A 112 10.31 -1.33 -1.77
C PHE A 112 10.12 -2.70 -2.39
N GLU A 113 10.11 -2.76 -3.74
CA GLU A 113 10.04 -4.00 -4.50
C GLU A 113 11.33 -4.23 -5.26
N LYS A 114 11.87 -5.43 -5.14
CA LYS A 114 12.99 -5.93 -5.92
C LYS A 114 12.91 -7.44 -6.01
N ASP A 115 13.12 -7.99 -7.23
CA ASP A 115 13.16 -9.45 -7.47
C ASP A 115 11.92 -10.20 -6.94
N GLY A 116 10.71 -9.62 -7.09
CA GLY A 116 9.46 -10.24 -6.66
C GLY A 116 9.22 -10.25 -5.14
N ILE A 117 10.06 -9.58 -4.37
CA ILE A 117 9.94 -9.41 -2.92
C ILE A 117 9.50 -7.98 -2.64
N SER A 118 8.45 -7.81 -1.83
CA SER A 118 7.87 -6.52 -1.49
C SER A 118 7.96 -6.25 -0.01
N LEU A 119 8.70 -5.21 0.39
CA LEU A 119 8.87 -4.82 1.78
C LEU A 119 8.30 -3.42 2.03
N PRO A 120 7.35 -3.24 2.97
CA PRO A 120 6.83 -1.93 3.33
C PRO A 120 7.90 -1.15 4.11
N VAL A 121 8.51 -0.14 3.48
CA VAL A 121 9.58 0.68 4.09
C VAL A 121 9.04 1.90 4.82
N SER A 122 7.80 2.28 4.54
CA SER A 122 7.06 3.33 5.24
C SER A 122 5.56 3.11 5.06
N ALA A 123 4.79 3.46 6.08
CA ALA A 123 3.33 3.46 6.03
C ALA A 123 2.81 4.59 6.92
N GLU A 124 1.81 5.34 6.43
CA GLU A 124 1.24 6.47 7.16
C GLU A 124 -0.28 6.39 7.15
N ILE A 125 -0.90 6.55 8.29
CA ILE A 125 -2.36 6.72 8.39
C ILE A 125 -2.68 8.16 8.03
N ILE A 126 -3.66 8.36 7.13
CA ILE A 126 -4.11 9.68 6.72
C ILE A 126 -5.11 10.19 7.74
N GLU A 127 -4.64 11.03 8.63
CA GLU A 127 -5.48 11.66 9.65
C GLU A 127 -6.28 12.81 9.04
N LYS A 128 -7.57 12.91 9.42
CA LYS A 128 -8.44 14.05 9.14
C LYS A 128 -8.58 14.87 10.43
N ASP A 129 -7.60 15.70 10.68
CA ASP A 129 -7.38 16.45 11.90
C ASP A 129 -8.13 17.79 11.98
N GLU A 130 -8.61 18.32 10.84
CA GLU A 130 -9.38 19.56 10.77
C GLU A 130 -10.86 19.29 10.61
N CYS A 131 -11.70 19.91 11.48
CA CYS A 131 -13.15 19.96 11.32
C CYS A 131 -13.56 21.25 10.59
N PHE A 132 -14.53 21.17 9.68
CA PHE A 132 -15.10 22.31 8.98
C PHE A 132 -16.58 22.09 8.68
N ILE A 133 -17.33 23.18 8.52
CA ILE A 133 -18.72 23.12 8.05
C ILE A 133 -18.71 23.15 6.51
N ASP A 134 -19.23 22.11 5.88
CA ASP A 134 -19.36 22.05 4.43
C ASP A 134 -20.38 23.11 3.96
N PRO A 135 -19.97 24.11 3.17
CA PRO A 135 -20.85 25.21 2.76
C PRO A 135 -22.03 24.77 1.87
N LYS A 136 -21.93 23.59 1.24
CA LYS A 136 -22.99 23.06 0.38
C LYS A 136 -24.06 22.29 1.15
N THR A 137 -23.68 21.61 2.21
CA THR A 137 -24.58 20.70 2.94
C THR A 137 -24.91 21.18 4.36
N GLY A 138 -24.19 22.18 4.89
CA GLY A 138 -24.30 22.67 6.28
C GLY A 138 -23.84 21.64 7.33
N LYS A 139 -23.27 20.50 6.91
CA LYS A 139 -22.82 19.43 7.81
C LYS A 139 -21.36 19.61 8.20
N GLU A 140 -21.06 19.27 9.43
CA GLU A 140 -19.66 19.14 9.86
C GLU A 140 -18.97 18.00 9.11
N LYS A 141 -17.80 18.27 8.58
CA LYS A 141 -16.92 17.32 7.88
C LYS A 141 -15.49 17.45 8.38
N ARG A 142 -14.72 16.39 8.20
CA ARG A 142 -13.28 16.37 8.52
C ARG A 142 -12.44 16.34 7.24
N ARG A 143 -11.29 17.00 7.29
CA ARG A 143 -10.28 16.94 6.23
C ARG A 143 -8.88 16.81 6.85
N SER A 144 -7.92 16.37 6.07
CA SER A 144 -6.52 16.34 6.46
C SER A 144 -5.87 17.71 6.25
N SER A 145 -5.06 18.16 7.19
CA SER A 145 -4.19 19.35 7.05
C SER A 145 -3.06 19.12 6.03
N ILE A 146 -2.69 17.85 5.78
CA ILE A 146 -1.63 17.46 4.84
C ILE A 146 -2.26 16.67 3.69
N THR A 147 -1.97 17.08 2.45
CA THR A 147 -2.43 16.35 1.26
C THR A 147 -1.66 15.03 1.08
N LYS A 148 -2.27 14.04 0.40
CA LYS A 148 -1.59 12.77 0.05
C LYS A 148 -0.28 12.99 -0.72
N ASN A 149 -0.22 14.00 -1.60
CA ASN A 149 0.99 14.33 -2.35
C ASN A 149 2.11 14.86 -1.43
N GLN A 150 1.78 15.73 -0.48
CA GLN A 150 2.75 16.18 0.52
C GLN A 150 3.21 15.04 1.43
N LEU A 151 2.29 14.14 1.79
CA LEU A 151 2.62 12.96 2.58
C LEU A 151 3.57 12.02 1.82
N MET A 152 3.33 11.80 0.52
CA MET A 152 4.24 11.04 -0.34
C MET A 152 5.64 11.66 -0.37
N GLN A 153 5.77 12.99 -0.54
CA GLN A 153 7.07 13.68 -0.53
C GLN A 153 7.79 13.53 0.83
N LYS A 154 7.04 13.64 1.94
CA LYS A 154 7.58 13.39 3.30
C LYS A 154 8.10 11.95 3.43
N MET A 155 7.33 10.95 2.98
CA MET A 155 7.73 9.55 3.04
C MET A 155 8.96 9.27 2.14
N LEU A 156 9.02 9.87 0.94
CA LEU A 156 10.19 9.80 0.06
C LEU A 156 11.44 10.40 0.72
N THR A 157 11.30 11.55 1.38
CA THR A 157 12.41 12.20 2.12
C THR A 157 12.92 11.27 3.24
N VAL A 158 12.02 10.66 4.01
CA VAL A 158 12.39 9.70 5.06
C VAL A 158 13.10 8.48 4.46
N THR A 159 12.60 7.95 3.34
CA THR A 159 13.21 6.81 2.64
C THR A 159 14.61 7.13 2.12
N GLN A 160 14.80 8.34 1.58
CA GLN A 160 16.11 8.86 1.17
C GLN A 160 17.08 8.99 2.36
N ASN A 161 16.61 9.55 3.48
CA ASN A 161 17.40 9.68 4.72
C ASN A 161 17.77 8.29 5.30
N ASN A 162 16.90 7.31 5.12
CA ASN A 162 17.15 5.92 5.45
C ASN A 162 18.11 5.23 4.47
N ARG A 163 18.52 5.92 3.39
CA ARG A 163 19.44 5.43 2.36
C ARG A 163 18.98 4.13 1.72
N VAL A 164 17.70 4.01 1.41
CA VAL A 164 17.18 2.88 0.61
C VAL A 164 17.65 3.03 -0.83
N LEU A 165 18.21 1.95 -1.39
CA LEU A 165 18.73 1.92 -2.75
C LEU A 165 17.63 1.50 -3.73
N TYR A 166 17.06 2.47 -4.43
CA TYR A 166 16.05 2.26 -5.47
C TYR A 166 16.38 3.09 -6.71
N ASP A 167 15.83 2.69 -7.84
CA ASP A 167 16.06 3.32 -9.14
C ASP A 167 14.87 4.18 -9.55
N TYR A 168 13.64 3.68 -9.36
CA TYR A 168 12.41 4.33 -9.80
C TYR A 168 11.39 4.46 -8.66
N VAL A 169 10.54 5.49 -8.79
CA VAL A 169 9.32 5.66 -8.01
C VAL A 169 8.12 5.39 -8.92
N LEU A 170 7.22 4.50 -8.48
CA LEU A 170 6.01 4.11 -9.20
C LEU A 170 4.78 4.57 -8.43
N ALA A 171 3.81 5.15 -9.12
CA ALA A 171 2.51 5.48 -8.55
C ALA A 171 1.44 5.60 -9.64
N ASP A 172 0.18 5.66 -9.22
CA ASP A 172 -0.93 5.89 -10.11
C ASP A 172 -1.11 7.39 -10.49
N SER A 173 -2.15 7.68 -11.27
CA SER A 173 -2.43 9.03 -11.75
C SER A 173 -2.82 10.04 -10.66
N TRP A 174 -3.16 9.57 -9.46
CA TRP A 174 -3.45 10.45 -8.32
C TRP A 174 -2.21 11.17 -7.83
N PHE A 175 -1.07 10.47 -7.85
CA PHE A 175 0.22 11.00 -7.39
C PHE A 175 1.05 11.63 -8.51
N SER A 176 0.57 11.67 -9.75
CA SER A 176 1.27 12.20 -10.92
C SER A 176 1.24 13.74 -11.02
N SER A 177 1.32 14.45 -9.90
CA SER A 177 1.43 15.91 -9.89
C SER A 177 2.79 16.36 -10.44
N ALA A 178 2.84 17.56 -11.05
CA ALA A 178 4.10 18.13 -11.52
C ALA A 178 5.10 18.32 -10.37
N ASP A 179 4.61 18.67 -9.17
CA ASP A 179 5.46 18.88 -8.00
C ASP A 179 6.10 17.58 -7.53
N ASN A 180 5.36 16.46 -7.51
CA ASN A 180 5.93 15.15 -7.19
C ASN A 180 6.97 14.71 -8.22
N MET A 181 6.68 14.90 -9.52
CA MET A 181 7.62 14.57 -10.59
C MET A 181 8.92 15.37 -10.50
N LYS A 182 8.81 16.69 -10.24
CA LYS A 182 9.97 17.55 -10.02
C LYS A 182 10.76 17.14 -8.80
N PHE A 183 10.08 16.91 -7.68
CA PHE A 183 10.70 16.50 -6.44
C PHE A 183 11.53 15.21 -6.62
N ILE A 184 10.95 14.20 -7.27
CA ILE A 184 11.65 12.93 -7.50
C ILE A 184 12.86 13.13 -8.43
N LYS A 185 12.66 13.81 -9.56
CA LYS A 185 13.72 13.95 -10.58
C LYS A 185 14.83 14.91 -10.17
N LYS A 186 14.49 16.06 -9.56
CA LYS A 186 15.44 17.13 -9.28
C LYS A 186 16.00 17.10 -7.88
N ASP A 187 15.15 16.87 -6.89
CA ASP A 187 15.59 16.96 -5.49
C ASP A 187 16.14 15.62 -4.99
N LEU A 188 15.53 14.50 -5.40
CA LEU A 188 15.99 13.17 -5.02
C LEU A 188 16.97 12.54 -6.02
N HIS A 189 17.09 13.09 -7.22
CA HIS A 189 17.90 12.53 -8.32
C HIS A 189 17.57 11.09 -8.63
N LYS A 190 16.25 10.79 -8.71
CA LYS A 190 15.68 9.48 -8.99
C LYS A 190 14.76 9.54 -10.20
N GLU A 191 14.47 8.38 -10.77
CA GLU A 191 13.55 8.26 -11.88
C GLU A 191 12.15 7.92 -11.39
N PHE A 192 11.14 8.18 -12.23
CA PHE A 192 9.76 7.77 -11.96
C PHE A 192 9.11 7.14 -13.19
N VAL A 193 8.14 6.27 -12.95
CA VAL A 193 7.16 5.86 -13.96
C VAL A 193 5.77 6.00 -13.36
N PHE A 194 5.01 6.97 -13.84
CA PHE A 194 3.66 7.30 -13.37
C PHE A 194 2.63 7.16 -14.45
N THR A 195 1.41 6.69 -14.11
CA THR A 195 0.29 6.85 -15.02
C THR A 195 -0.18 8.29 -15.08
N LEU A 196 -0.68 8.68 -16.24
CA LEU A 196 -1.30 9.98 -16.47
C LEU A 196 -2.77 9.81 -16.83
N LYS A 197 -3.59 10.79 -16.48
CA LYS A 197 -4.96 10.91 -16.98
C LYS A 197 -4.91 11.33 -18.45
N SER A 198 -5.82 10.82 -19.28
CA SER A 198 -5.88 11.10 -20.73
C SER A 198 -5.94 12.59 -21.08
N ASN A 199 -6.58 13.39 -20.22
CA ASN A 199 -6.71 14.83 -20.37
C ASN A 199 -5.49 15.65 -19.87
N ARG A 200 -4.39 14.97 -19.46
CA ARG A 200 -3.17 15.67 -19.06
C ARG A 200 -2.58 16.43 -20.24
N LEU A 201 -2.20 17.68 -20.01
CA LEU A 201 -1.67 18.55 -21.07
C LEU A 201 -0.16 18.33 -21.26
N ALA A 202 0.26 18.17 -22.54
CA ALA A 202 1.65 18.05 -22.94
C ALA A 202 1.91 18.80 -24.24
N ALA A 203 3.17 19.22 -24.45
CA ALA A 203 3.70 19.79 -25.69
C ALA A 203 4.67 18.80 -26.32
N LEU A 204 4.68 18.70 -27.67
CA LEU A 204 5.51 17.76 -28.43
C LEU A 204 6.97 18.19 -28.52
N SER A 205 7.22 19.52 -28.49
CA SER A 205 8.57 20.08 -28.58
C SER A 205 8.82 21.11 -27.49
N PHE A 206 10.07 21.52 -27.35
CA PHE A 206 10.44 22.61 -26.45
C PHE A 206 9.90 23.94 -26.95
N GLU A 207 9.85 24.15 -28.25
CA GLU A 207 9.29 25.32 -28.90
C GLU A 207 7.80 25.46 -28.63
N ASP A 208 7.02 24.37 -28.82
CA ASP A 208 5.59 24.34 -28.49
C ASP A 208 5.34 24.66 -27.02
N LYS A 209 6.19 24.13 -26.12
CA LYS A 209 6.12 24.44 -24.70
C LYS A 209 6.33 25.93 -24.42
N LEU A 210 7.33 26.58 -25.08
CA LEU A 210 7.60 28.00 -24.90
C LEU A 210 6.45 28.86 -25.44
N GLU A 211 5.83 28.44 -26.54
CA GLU A 211 4.68 29.11 -27.14
C GLU A 211 3.35 28.80 -26.39
N GLY A 212 3.38 27.93 -25.40
CA GLY A 212 2.18 27.53 -24.63
C GLY A 212 1.23 26.60 -25.38
N LYS A 213 1.68 25.98 -26.46
CA LYS A 213 0.92 25.02 -27.28
C LYS A 213 0.85 23.65 -26.60
N PHE A 214 -0.05 23.51 -25.65
CA PHE A 214 -0.29 22.26 -24.94
C PHE A 214 -1.59 21.61 -25.45
N VAL A 215 -1.54 20.31 -25.67
CA VAL A 215 -2.71 19.47 -26.06
C VAL A 215 -2.89 18.33 -25.07
N PRO A 216 -4.11 17.78 -24.94
CA PRO A 216 -4.32 16.56 -24.12
C PRO A 216 -3.53 15.37 -24.69
N ILE A 217 -2.99 14.53 -23.81
CA ILE A 217 -2.13 13.41 -24.23
C ILE A 217 -2.87 12.36 -25.08
N ASP A 218 -4.19 12.24 -24.93
CA ASP A 218 -5.02 11.34 -25.75
C ASP A 218 -5.14 11.78 -27.23
N SER A 219 -4.87 13.07 -27.50
CA SER A 219 -4.84 13.62 -28.87
C SER A 219 -3.46 13.52 -29.54
N LEU A 220 -2.43 13.09 -28.80
CA LEU A 220 -1.09 12.92 -29.35
C LEU A 220 -1.00 11.70 -30.30
N PRO A 221 -0.12 11.75 -31.33
CA PRO A 221 0.04 10.66 -32.30
C PRO A 221 0.84 9.48 -31.70
N LEU A 222 0.26 8.85 -30.66
CA LEU A 222 0.82 7.68 -29.97
C LEU A 222 0.15 6.42 -30.49
N ASN A 223 0.91 5.60 -31.18
CA ASN A 223 0.53 4.25 -31.55
C ASN A 223 0.84 3.26 -30.42
N GLU A 224 0.32 2.05 -30.54
CA GLU A 224 0.71 0.92 -29.70
C GLU A 224 2.22 0.68 -29.82
N ASP A 225 2.84 0.30 -28.70
CA ASP A 225 4.28 0.02 -28.59
C ASP A 225 5.21 1.21 -28.99
N SER A 226 4.65 2.41 -29.12
CA SER A 226 5.43 3.60 -29.44
C SER A 226 5.79 4.41 -28.20
N LEU A 227 6.91 5.09 -28.30
CA LEU A 227 7.42 6.03 -27.29
C LEU A 227 7.66 7.38 -27.96
N ILE A 228 7.18 8.45 -27.35
CA ILE A 228 7.50 9.82 -27.76
C ILE A 228 8.03 10.61 -26.55
N SER A 229 8.93 11.56 -26.83
CA SER A 229 9.38 12.53 -25.84
C SER A 229 8.42 13.72 -25.83
N VAL A 230 7.92 14.11 -24.63
CA VAL A 230 6.97 15.21 -24.49
C VAL A 230 7.31 16.08 -23.28
N TYR A 231 6.84 17.32 -23.29
CA TYR A 231 6.89 18.24 -22.16
C TYR A 231 5.52 18.32 -21.49
N ILE A 232 5.34 17.65 -20.35
CA ILE A 232 4.10 17.77 -19.57
C ILE A 232 3.97 19.19 -19.01
N LYS A 233 2.79 19.78 -19.09
CA LYS A 233 2.51 21.10 -18.54
C LYS A 233 2.87 21.16 -17.06
N GLY A 234 3.72 22.10 -16.70
CA GLY A 234 4.24 22.27 -15.35
C GLY A 234 5.62 21.63 -15.11
N LEU A 235 6.14 20.80 -16.05
CA LEU A 235 7.51 20.28 -15.97
C LEU A 235 8.45 21.15 -16.83
N ASP A 236 9.70 21.21 -16.44
CA ASP A 236 10.78 21.91 -17.15
C ASP A 236 11.80 20.97 -17.81
N PHE A 237 11.56 19.66 -17.70
CA PHE A 237 12.28 18.59 -18.37
C PHE A 237 11.32 17.74 -19.20
N PRO A 238 11.80 17.07 -20.27
CA PRO A 238 11.00 16.15 -21.05
C PRO A 238 10.81 14.83 -20.31
N VAL A 239 9.76 14.09 -20.68
CA VAL A 239 9.51 12.71 -20.25
C VAL A 239 9.19 11.83 -21.45
N SER A 240 9.56 10.57 -21.36
CA SER A 240 9.13 9.54 -22.29
C SER A 240 7.68 9.18 -22.00
N LEU A 241 6.80 9.36 -22.98
CA LEU A 241 5.37 9.00 -22.88
C LEU A 241 5.11 7.77 -23.73
N VAL A 242 4.51 6.75 -23.12
CA VAL A 242 4.07 5.53 -23.80
C VAL A 242 2.58 5.31 -23.59
N LYS A 243 1.93 4.68 -24.59
CA LYS A 243 0.52 4.29 -24.55
C LYS A 243 0.46 2.79 -24.55
N GLN A 244 -0.09 2.22 -23.50
CA GLN A 244 -0.27 0.78 -23.32
C GLN A 244 -1.75 0.42 -23.41
N PHE A 245 -2.08 -0.58 -24.22
CA PHE A 245 -3.40 -1.17 -24.31
C PHE A 245 -3.45 -2.44 -23.45
N PHE A 246 -4.62 -2.69 -22.89
CA PHE A 246 -4.87 -3.91 -22.13
C PHE A 246 -6.35 -4.30 -22.25
N THR A 247 -6.62 -5.60 -22.22
CA THR A 247 -7.98 -6.12 -22.22
C THR A 247 -8.44 -6.34 -20.78
N ASN A 248 -9.57 -5.76 -20.41
CA ASN A 248 -10.21 -5.97 -19.12
C ASN A 248 -10.86 -7.36 -19.07
N LYS A 249 -11.29 -7.78 -17.87
CA LYS A 249 -11.98 -9.07 -17.67
C LYS A 249 -13.34 -9.17 -18.36
N ASP A 250 -13.93 -8.06 -18.73
CA ASP A 250 -15.21 -7.93 -19.44
C ASP A 250 -15.00 -7.73 -20.96
N ASP A 251 -13.80 -8.07 -21.46
CA ASP A 251 -13.36 -7.92 -22.84
C ASP A 251 -13.34 -6.47 -23.36
N SER A 252 -13.53 -5.48 -22.49
CA SER A 252 -13.34 -4.08 -22.87
C SER A 252 -11.85 -3.72 -22.94
N GLU A 253 -11.51 -2.84 -23.90
CA GLU A 253 -10.14 -2.32 -24.02
C GLU A 253 -9.92 -1.16 -23.04
N GLY A 254 -8.82 -1.22 -22.31
CA GLY A 254 -8.34 -0.14 -21.47
C GLY A 254 -7.06 0.48 -22.05
N VAL A 255 -6.84 1.74 -21.76
CA VAL A 255 -5.64 2.47 -22.18
C VAL A 255 -4.96 3.08 -20.96
N LEU A 256 -3.66 2.85 -20.82
CA LEU A 256 -2.79 3.51 -19.87
C LEU A 256 -1.79 4.42 -20.58
N TYR A 257 -1.64 5.62 -20.07
CA TYR A 257 -0.55 6.52 -20.45
C TYR A 257 0.49 6.51 -19.36
N LEU A 258 1.72 6.10 -19.67
CA LEU A 258 2.84 6.06 -18.73
C LEU A 258 3.83 7.15 -19.08
N ALA A 259 4.19 7.97 -18.08
CA ALA A 259 5.25 8.95 -18.19
C ALA A 259 6.46 8.46 -17.41
N CYS A 260 7.59 8.31 -18.09
CA CYS A 260 8.88 7.94 -17.52
C CYS A 260 9.86 9.10 -17.63
N SER A 261 10.55 9.43 -16.55
CA SER A 261 11.59 10.48 -16.55
C SER A 261 12.96 10.01 -17.04
N ASP A 262 13.15 8.70 -17.16
CA ASP A 262 14.36 8.11 -17.72
C ASP A 262 14.26 8.09 -19.25
N SER A 263 15.03 8.96 -19.90
CA SER A 263 15.08 9.07 -21.36
C SER A 263 15.86 7.94 -22.04
N SER A 264 16.56 7.10 -21.29
CA SER A 264 17.32 5.96 -21.83
C SER A 264 16.48 4.68 -21.93
N SER A 265 15.33 4.64 -21.25
CA SER A 265 14.44 3.49 -21.22
C SER A 265 13.58 3.41 -22.48
N ASP A 266 13.49 2.24 -23.08
CA ASP A 266 12.57 1.93 -24.19
C ASP A 266 11.15 1.57 -23.69
N TYR A 267 10.23 1.33 -24.63
CA TYR A 267 8.85 0.96 -24.33
C TYR A 267 8.76 -0.29 -23.44
N SER A 268 9.52 -1.34 -23.77
CA SER A 268 9.46 -2.63 -23.06
C SER A 268 10.00 -2.51 -21.63
N GLN A 269 11.03 -1.71 -21.44
CA GLN A 269 11.60 -1.42 -20.12
C GLN A 269 10.62 -0.62 -19.25
N ILE A 270 10.02 0.45 -19.80
CA ILE A 270 9.05 1.28 -19.08
C ILE A 270 7.85 0.47 -18.63
N THR A 271 7.28 -0.35 -19.52
CA THR A 271 6.12 -1.18 -19.21
C THR A 271 6.45 -2.28 -18.21
N ALA A 272 7.61 -2.94 -18.34
CA ALA A 272 8.08 -3.95 -17.38
C ALA A 272 8.33 -3.34 -15.98
N ILE A 273 8.93 -2.14 -15.90
CA ILE A 273 9.13 -1.43 -14.65
C ILE A 273 7.78 -1.08 -14.03
N TYR A 274 6.84 -0.53 -14.80
CA TYR A 274 5.52 -0.14 -14.28
C TYR A 274 4.69 -1.35 -13.84
N GLN A 275 4.85 -2.50 -14.47
CA GLN A 275 4.17 -3.74 -14.08
C GLN A 275 4.46 -4.14 -12.62
N LYS A 276 5.63 -3.80 -12.09
CA LYS A 276 5.98 -4.02 -10.66
C LYS A 276 5.02 -3.30 -9.70
N ARG A 277 4.34 -2.22 -10.16
CA ARG A 277 3.33 -1.52 -9.35
C ARG A 277 2.21 -2.46 -8.85
N TRP A 278 1.92 -3.54 -9.60
CA TRP A 278 0.92 -4.51 -9.18
C TRP A 278 1.20 -5.14 -7.80
N SER A 279 2.44 -5.15 -7.37
CA SER A 279 2.83 -5.67 -6.05
C SER A 279 2.13 -4.93 -4.89
N VAL A 280 1.76 -3.65 -5.04
CA VAL A 280 1.03 -2.91 -4.00
C VAL A 280 -0.42 -3.37 -3.87
N GLU A 281 -1.04 -3.79 -4.98
CA GLU A 281 -2.39 -4.37 -4.96
C GLU A 281 -2.39 -5.72 -4.21
N GLU A 282 -1.38 -6.55 -4.47
CA GLU A 282 -1.17 -7.80 -3.74
C GLU A 282 -0.89 -7.55 -2.25
N PHE A 283 -0.11 -6.53 -1.92
CA PHE A 283 0.15 -6.09 -0.55
C PHE A 283 -1.16 -5.72 0.16
N HIS A 284 -1.97 -4.83 -0.41
CA HIS A 284 -3.24 -4.42 0.17
C HIS A 284 -4.20 -5.61 0.35
N LYS A 285 -4.29 -6.47 -0.66
CA LYS A 285 -5.11 -7.69 -0.59
C LYS A 285 -4.63 -8.62 0.53
N SER A 286 -3.32 -8.82 0.65
CA SER A 286 -2.74 -9.67 1.67
C SER A 286 -2.91 -9.10 3.08
N LEU A 287 -2.73 -7.79 3.28
CA LEU A 287 -3.01 -7.13 4.55
C LEU A 287 -4.45 -7.42 5.03
N LYS A 288 -5.43 -7.26 4.14
CA LYS A 288 -6.85 -7.45 4.47
C LYS A 288 -7.22 -8.92 4.69
N GLN A 289 -6.73 -9.82 3.84
CA GLN A 289 -7.14 -11.23 3.84
C GLN A 289 -6.25 -12.14 4.71
N ASN A 290 -4.92 -11.87 4.73
CA ASN A 290 -3.96 -12.78 5.37
C ASN A 290 -3.39 -12.25 6.68
N ALA A 291 -3.35 -10.91 6.88
CA ALA A 291 -2.80 -10.25 8.07
C ALA A 291 -3.87 -9.57 8.95
N SER A 292 -5.14 -9.86 8.73
CA SER A 292 -6.28 -9.47 9.59
C SER A 292 -6.44 -7.95 9.83
N LEU A 293 -6.02 -7.10 8.87
CA LEU A 293 -6.06 -5.64 8.99
C LEU A 293 -7.46 -5.09 9.37
N GLU A 294 -8.51 -5.65 8.82
CA GLU A 294 -9.89 -5.20 9.03
C GLU A 294 -10.60 -5.91 10.18
N LYS A 295 -9.96 -6.91 10.81
CA LYS A 295 -10.59 -7.83 11.75
C LYS A 295 -10.46 -7.44 13.23
N SER A 296 -9.79 -6.34 13.58
CA SER A 296 -9.73 -5.87 14.97
C SER A 296 -11.05 -5.19 15.37
N PRO A 297 -11.64 -5.56 16.51
CA PRO A 297 -12.85 -4.92 17.05
C PRO A 297 -12.55 -3.64 17.85
N THR A 298 -11.29 -3.20 17.93
CA THR A 298 -10.91 -2.03 18.74
C THR A 298 -11.46 -0.74 18.14
N HIS A 299 -11.83 0.22 19.02
CA HIS A 299 -12.43 1.51 18.66
C HIS A 299 -11.50 2.70 18.94
N VAL A 300 -10.60 2.59 19.91
CA VAL A 300 -9.70 3.67 20.33
C VAL A 300 -8.64 3.92 19.26
N LYS A 301 -8.39 5.20 18.91
CA LYS A 301 -7.41 5.62 17.90
C LYS A 301 -6.06 4.90 18.06
N LYS A 302 -5.48 4.95 19.25
CA LYS A 302 -4.14 4.37 19.53
C LYS A 302 -4.11 2.85 19.31
N THR A 303 -5.13 2.12 19.78
CA THR A 303 -5.21 0.66 19.61
C THR A 303 -5.42 0.28 18.14
N GLN A 304 -6.20 1.07 17.39
CA GLN A 304 -6.39 0.87 15.95
C GLN A 304 -5.10 1.12 15.18
N GLN A 305 -4.35 2.17 15.54
CA GLN A 305 -3.04 2.47 14.95
C GLN A 305 -2.04 1.34 15.20
N ASN A 306 -1.93 0.86 16.45
CA ASN A 306 -1.02 -0.23 16.79
C ASN A 306 -1.42 -1.54 16.10
N HIS A 307 -2.72 -1.83 15.99
CA HIS A 307 -3.20 -2.98 15.20
C HIS A 307 -2.86 -2.85 13.72
N PHE A 308 -3.01 -1.66 13.13
CA PHE A 308 -2.64 -1.39 11.74
C PHE A 308 -1.16 -1.73 11.49
N PHE A 309 -0.26 -1.22 12.30
CA PHE A 309 1.17 -1.53 12.16
C PHE A 309 1.48 -3.00 12.47
N ALA A 310 0.83 -3.61 13.44
CA ALA A 310 0.99 -5.05 13.71
C ALA A 310 0.56 -5.90 12.50
N SER A 311 -0.48 -5.48 11.76
CA SER A 311 -0.89 -6.14 10.51
C SER A 311 0.18 -6.00 9.41
N ILE A 312 0.88 -4.86 9.35
CA ILE A 312 2.02 -4.69 8.45
C ILE A 312 3.19 -5.60 8.86
N TYR A 313 3.49 -5.72 10.15
CA TYR A 313 4.49 -6.69 10.64
C TYR A 313 4.11 -8.13 10.31
N ALA A 314 2.83 -8.48 10.41
CA ALA A 314 2.34 -9.80 10.00
C ALA A 314 2.55 -10.03 8.49
N PHE A 315 2.35 -9.02 7.64
CA PHE A 315 2.68 -9.10 6.22
C PHE A 315 4.19 -9.33 6.00
N VAL A 316 5.05 -8.60 6.68
CA VAL A 316 6.52 -8.80 6.60
C VAL A 316 6.89 -10.23 6.99
N LYS A 317 6.27 -10.78 8.03
CA LYS A 317 6.45 -12.18 8.43
C LYS A 317 5.99 -13.16 7.35
N LEU A 318 4.88 -12.86 6.67
CA LEU A 318 4.40 -13.65 5.52
C LEU A 318 5.38 -13.58 4.33
N GLU A 319 5.99 -12.42 4.05
CA GLU A 319 7.04 -12.32 3.02
C GLU A 319 8.26 -13.19 3.37
N CYS A 320 8.70 -13.21 4.62
CA CYS A 320 9.77 -14.12 5.06
C CYS A 320 9.39 -15.60 4.86
N LEU A 321 8.14 -15.96 5.19
CA LEU A 321 7.62 -17.32 5.01
C LEU A 321 7.48 -17.67 3.53
N LYS A 322 7.09 -16.74 2.68
CA LYS A 322 7.02 -16.89 1.22
C LYS A 322 8.39 -17.27 0.65
N ILE A 323 9.43 -16.50 1.02
CA ILE A 323 10.81 -16.76 0.58
C ILE A 323 11.27 -18.16 1.06
N LYS A 324 11.08 -18.44 2.37
CA LYS A 324 11.55 -19.68 2.97
C LYS A 324 10.86 -20.95 2.45
N ASN A 325 9.58 -20.86 2.10
CA ASN A 325 8.75 -22.02 1.73
C ASN A 325 8.42 -22.07 0.24
N SER A 326 8.82 -21.07 -0.56
CA SER A 326 8.45 -20.92 -1.97
C SER A 326 6.93 -21.00 -2.19
N MET A 327 6.16 -20.38 -1.28
CA MET A 327 4.69 -20.37 -1.28
C MET A 327 4.20 -18.94 -1.11
N ASN A 328 3.26 -18.49 -1.96
CA ASN A 328 2.64 -17.17 -1.78
C ASN A 328 1.78 -17.10 -0.50
N HIS A 329 1.46 -15.88 -0.05
CA HIS A 329 0.73 -15.65 1.21
C HIS A 329 -0.62 -16.36 1.26
N PHE A 330 -1.34 -16.42 0.14
CA PHE A 330 -2.66 -17.07 0.06
C PHE A 330 -2.54 -18.59 0.20
N ALA A 331 -1.52 -19.20 -0.39
CA ALA A 331 -1.24 -20.63 -0.24
C ALA A 331 -0.83 -20.97 1.20
N ILE A 332 -0.02 -20.12 1.84
CA ILE A 332 0.33 -20.26 3.26
C ILE A 332 -0.95 -20.21 4.13
N LYS A 333 -1.80 -19.19 3.91
CA LYS A 333 -3.07 -19.05 4.65
C LYS A 333 -4.00 -20.23 4.43
N THR A 334 -4.13 -20.70 3.19
CA THR A 334 -4.94 -21.89 2.84
C THR A 334 -4.42 -23.14 3.55
N ARG A 335 -3.11 -23.34 3.59
CA ARG A 335 -2.50 -24.48 4.32
C ARG A 335 -2.81 -24.44 5.81
N LEU A 336 -2.69 -23.27 6.45
CA LEU A 336 -3.06 -23.09 7.86
C LEU A 336 -4.55 -23.40 8.09
N TYR A 337 -5.43 -22.91 7.21
CA TYR A 337 -6.87 -23.15 7.27
C TYR A 337 -7.22 -24.64 7.17
N ILE A 338 -6.66 -25.35 6.19
CA ILE A 338 -6.89 -26.80 6.01
C ILE A 338 -6.42 -27.58 7.23
N ASN A 339 -5.26 -27.23 7.82
CA ASN A 339 -4.77 -27.90 9.02
C ASN A 339 -5.68 -27.66 10.23
N ALA A 340 -6.19 -26.44 10.41
CA ALA A 340 -7.16 -26.12 11.46
C ALA A 340 -8.48 -26.90 11.27
N LEU A 341 -8.99 -26.99 10.03
CA LEU A 341 -10.18 -27.80 9.73
C LEU A 341 -9.98 -29.29 10.03
N LYS A 342 -8.83 -29.86 9.66
CA LYS A 342 -8.52 -31.27 9.96
C LYS A 342 -8.53 -31.52 11.47
N ALA A 343 -7.94 -30.61 12.26
CA ALA A 343 -7.94 -30.70 13.72
C ALA A 343 -9.38 -30.62 14.28
N SER A 344 -10.19 -29.67 13.81
CA SER A 344 -11.58 -29.50 14.21
C SER A 344 -12.45 -30.68 13.84
N MET A 345 -12.25 -31.27 12.65
CA MET A 345 -12.98 -32.50 12.24
C MET A 345 -12.64 -33.69 13.11
N LYS A 346 -11.37 -33.85 13.47
CA LYS A 346 -10.92 -34.91 14.37
C LYS A 346 -11.59 -34.76 15.75
N GLU A 347 -11.60 -33.56 16.30
CA GLU A 347 -12.22 -33.25 17.59
C GLU A 347 -13.73 -33.53 17.57
N LEU A 348 -14.43 -33.04 16.52
CA LEU A 348 -15.85 -33.31 16.34
C LEU A 348 -16.14 -34.82 16.28
N HIS A 349 -15.31 -35.61 15.62
CA HIS A 349 -15.46 -37.07 15.54
C HIS A 349 -15.31 -37.69 16.92
N THR A 350 -14.27 -37.33 17.69
CA THR A 350 -14.06 -37.78 19.07
C THR A 350 -15.27 -37.46 19.98
N MET A 351 -15.82 -36.23 19.87
CA MET A 351 -17.00 -35.82 20.62
C MET A 351 -18.24 -36.62 20.22
N SER A 352 -18.39 -36.96 18.94
CA SER A 352 -19.52 -37.77 18.45
C SER A 352 -19.44 -39.22 18.90
N GLU A 353 -18.24 -39.82 18.95
CA GLU A 353 -18.04 -41.18 19.47
C GLU A 353 -18.33 -41.28 20.98
N ALA A 354 -18.09 -40.19 21.74
CA ALA A 354 -18.41 -40.14 23.18
C ALA A 354 -19.92 -40.03 23.46
N LEU A 355 -20.76 -39.77 22.45
CA LEU A 355 -22.23 -39.72 22.55
C LEU A 355 -22.89 -41.05 22.17
N ALA A 356 -22.16 -41.99 21.59
CA ALA A 356 -22.62 -43.31 21.19
C ALA A 356 -22.36 -44.36 22.30
#